data_ddd51b98207f216c6c92601efb83e38d
#
_entry.id   ddd51b98207f216c6c92601efb83e38d
#
_cell.length_a   1.000
_cell.length_b   1.000
_cell.length_c   1.000
_cell.angle_alpha   90.00
_cell.angle_beta   90.00
_cell.angle_gamma   90.00
#
_symmetry.space_group_name_H-M   'P 1'
#
loop_
_entity.id
_entity.type
_entity.pdbx_description
1 polymer ?
#
loop_
_entity_poly.entity_id
_entity_poly.type
_entity_poly.pdbx_seq_one_letter_code
_entity_poly.pdbx_strand_id
1 'polypeptide(L)'
;MSIDEIKTPQDILDFMNENIKYGWLDINNEEHIGNMKDFRKLYRTSSVQEVLSHGIGVCIEQVYLMHLLLYKINIPNKMFCTRIYEDENFNDLDADEHMHCFVLYYTDGMVHQIEHPNFERIGIYDFATEEEAIQKINDIYIEMSGGYARPVTEFFDVPNNYTFKDFNKYINDLDKKSLKR
;
A
#
# COMPACT_ATOMS: atom_id res chain seq x y z
N MET A 1 8.43 -8.26 19.02
CA MET A 1 9.66 -7.58 18.49
C MET A 1 9.47 -6.07 18.56
N SER A 2 10.49 -5.32 19.01
CA SER A 2 10.44 -3.84 18.96
C SER A 2 11.03 -3.30 17.65
N ILE A 3 10.67 -2.06 17.29
CA ILE A 3 11.19 -1.39 16.06
C ILE A 3 12.73 -1.28 16.09
N ASP A 4 13.34 -1.20 17.26
CA ASP A 4 14.80 -1.08 17.40
C ASP A 4 15.56 -2.40 17.19
N GLU A 5 14.86 -3.52 17.24
CA GLU A 5 15.40 -4.85 16.97
C GLU A 5 15.40 -5.21 15.48
N ILE A 6 14.65 -4.46 14.65
CA ILE A 6 14.55 -4.68 13.20
C ILE A 6 15.88 -4.41 12.51
N LYS A 7 16.41 -5.41 11.80
CA LYS A 7 17.68 -5.37 11.06
C LYS A 7 17.58 -5.92 9.64
N THR A 8 16.55 -6.69 9.34
CA THR A 8 16.35 -7.36 8.06
C THR A 8 14.92 -7.15 7.54
N PRO A 9 14.67 -7.33 6.24
CA PRO A 9 13.30 -7.33 5.70
C PRO A 9 12.39 -8.39 6.34
N GLN A 10 12.94 -9.54 6.74
CA GLN A 10 12.18 -10.56 7.46
C GLN A 10 11.73 -10.06 8.83
N ASP A 11 12.60 -9.35 9.57
CA ASP A 11 12.22 -8.74 10.86
C ASP A 11 11.09 -7.72 10.69
N ILE A 12 11.06 -6.98 9.54
CA ILE A 12 9.94 -6.07 9.21
C ILE A 12 8.65 -6.86 9.06
N LEU A 13 8.67 -7.93 8.28
CA LEU A 13 7.49 -8.78 8.09
C LEU A 13 7.00 -9.38 9.41
N ASP A 14 7.91 -9.89 10.22
CA ASP A 14 7.60 -10.46 11.54
C ASP A 14 7.00 -9.38 12.47
N PHE A 15 7.58 -8.18 12.49
CA PHE A 15 7.04 -7.04 13.23
C PHE A 15 5.61 -6.69 12.78
N MET A 16 5.38 -6.61 11.47
CA MET A 16 4.05 -6.33 10.91
C MET A 16 3.04 -7.40 11.33
N ASN A 17 3.40 -8.69 11.21
CA ASN A 17 2.55 -9.82 11.61
C ASN A 17 2.16 -9.79 13.09
N GLU A 18 3.09 -9.38 13.96
CA GLU A 18 2.86 -9.34 15.41
C GLU A 18 2.03 -8.13 15.84
N ASN A 19 2.16 -6.99 15.15
CA ASN A 19 1.71 -5.70 15.69
C ASN A 19 0.63 -5.00 14.86
N ILE A 20 0.48 -5.33 13.57
CA ILE A 20 -0.41 -4.59 12.67
C ILE A 20 -1.48 -5.50 12.08
N LYS A 21 -2.74 -5.07 12.18
CA LYS A 21 -3.90 -5.73 11.55
C LYS A 21 -4.43 -4.87 10.41
N TYR A 22 -5.14 -5.50 9.47
CA TYR A 22 -5.86 -4.75 8.46
C TYR A 22 -7.08 -4.08 9.08
N GLY A 23 -7.11 -2.76 9.04
CA GLY A 23 -8.15 -1.93 9.63
C GLY A 23 -7.91 -0.47 9.32
N TRP A 24 -8.81 0.41 9.75
CA TRP A 24 -8.75 1.83 9.44
C TRP A 24 -9.38 2.69 10.54
N LEU A 25 -8.96 3.94 10.59
CA LEU A 25 -9.59 4.98 11.41
C LEU A 25 -10.51 5.81 10.53
N ASP A 26 -11.66 6.16 11.08
CA ASP A 26 -12.58 7.05 10.42
C ASP A 26 -12.34 8.53 10.79
N ILE A 27 -13.13 9.42 10.17
CA ILE A 27 -13.07 10.86 10.43
C ILE A 27 -13.43 11.24 11.88
N ASN A 28 -14.02 10.33 12.66
CA ASN A 28 -14.35 10.49 14.07
C ASN A 28 -13.31 9.80 14.99
N ASN A 29 -12.24 9.23 14.43
CA ASN A 29 -11.22 8.43 15.09
C ASN A 29 -11.73 7.08 15.66
N GLU A 30 -12.80 6.54 15.10
CA GLU A 30 -13.29 5.22 15.45
C GLU A 30 -12.53 4.15 14.66
N GLU A 31 -12.20 3.03 15.33
CA GLU A 31 -11.48 1.90 14.74
C GLU A 31 -12.45 0.95 14.02
N HIS A 32 -12.06 0.55 12.80
CA HIS A 32 -12.78 -0.43 11.99
C HIS A 32 -11.83 -1.57 11.61
N ILE A 33 -11.99 -2.75 12.21
CA ILE A 33 -11.18 -3.94 11.95
C ILE A 33 -12.04 -5.00 11.23
N GLY A 34 -11.55 -5.49 10.07
CA GLY A 34 -12.25 -6.52 9.30
C GLY A 34 -13.60 -6.07 8.72
N ASN A 35 -13.88 -4.76 8.71
CA ASN A 35 -15.12 -4.20 8.22
C ASN A 35 -14.85 -3.01 7.29
N MET A 36 -15.22 -3.14 6.01
CA MET A 36 -15.04 -2.11 4.99
C MET A 36 -16.32 -1.31 4.70
N LYS A 37 -17.38 -1.49 5.50
CA LYS A 37 -18.62 -0.75 5.34
C LYS A 37 -18.37 0.75 5.53
N ASP A 38 -18.88 1.55 4.60
CA ASP A 38 -18.73 3.00 4.55
C ASP A 38 -17.26 3.51 4.48
N PHE A 39 -16.29 2.63 4.21
CA PHE A 39 -14.86 2.97 4.10
C PHE A 39 -14.63 4.21 3.22
N ARG A 40 -15.15 4.23 1.99
CA ARG A 40 -14.94 5.32 1.04
C ARG A 40 -15.49 6.67 1.53
N LYS A 41 -16.46 6.67 2.46
CA LYS A 41 -17.10 7.88 2.98
C LYS A 41 -16.43 8.39 4.24
N LEU A 42 -15.97 7.48 5.10
CA LEU A 42 -15.56 7.81 6.45
C LEU A 42 -14.05 7.69 6.68
N TYR A 43 -13.36 6.94 5.83
CA TYR A 43 -11.91 6.74 5.96
C TYR A 43 -11.14 8.05 5.91
N ARG A 44 -10.16 8.15 6.78
CA ARG A 44 -9.06 9.11 6.70
C ARG A 44 -7.71 8.41 6.84
N THR A 45 -6.70 8.93 6.19
CA THR A 45 -5.33 8.43 6.33
C THR A 45 -4.81 8.66 7.75
N SER A 46 -4.16 7.65 8.31
CA SER A 46 -3.53 7.68 9.62
C SER A 46 -2.06 8.05 9.52
N SER A 47 -1.57 8.78 10.50
CA SER A 47 -0.14 8.97 10.70
C SER A 47 0.53 7.65 11.11
N VAL A 48 1.85 7.56 10.95
CA VAL A 48 2.63 6.39 11.41
C VAL A 48 2.45 6.16 12.91
N GLN A 49 2.35 7.23 13.70
CA GLN A 49 2.12 7.12 15.13
C GLN A 49 0.75 6.52 15.45
N GLU A 50 -0.29 6.90 14.71
CA GLU A 50 -1.62 6.31 14.85
C GLU A 50 -1.62 4.84 14.44
N VAL A 51 -1.00 4.48 13.30
CA VAL A 51 -0.86 3.08 12.89
C VAL A 51 -0.20 2.24 13.99
N LEU A 52 0.89 2.72 14.56
CA LEU A 52 1.62 2.02 15.61
C LEU A 52 0.85 1.97 16.94
N SER A 53 0.14 3.04 17.32
CA SER A 53 -0.58 3.09 18.60
C SER A 53 -1.88 2.29 18.58
N HIS A 54 -2.57 2.25 17.45
CA HIS A 54 -3.81 1.48 17.27
C HIS A 54 -3.55 0.04 16.76
N GLY A 55 -2.37 -0.23 16.20
CA GLY A 55 -2.02 -1.53 15.63
C GLY A 55 -2.85 -1.88 14.39
N ILE A 56 -3.34 -0.87 13.65
CA ILE A 56 -4.14 -1.05 12.44
C ILE A 56 -3.69 -0.11 11.32
N GLY A 57 -3.89 -0.55 10.09
CA GLY A 57 -3.70 0.25 8.89
C GLY A 57 -4.24 -0.45 7.64
N VAL A 58 -4.66 0.32 6.65
CA VAL A 58 -4.97 -0.21 5.30
C VAL A 58 -3.69 -0.30 4.46
N CYS A 59 -3.79 -0.78 3.23
CA CYS A 59 -2.61 -1.03 2.39
C CYS A 59 -1.65 0.17 2.29
N ILE A 60 -2.15 1.39 2.09
CA ILE A 60 -1.30 2.58 1.93
C ILE A 60 -0.50 2.89 3.21
N GLU A 61 -1.11 2.75 4.37
CA GLU A 61 -0.52 3.05 5.68
C GLU A 61 0.49 1.97 6.08
N GLN A 62 0.15 0.72 5.83
CA GLN A 62 1.06 -0.40 6.08
C GLN A 62 2.28 -0.35 5.16
N VAL A 63 2.09 -0.04 3.88
CA VAL A 63 3.18 0.13 2.92
C VAL A 63 4.08 1.30 3.31
N TYR A 64 3.51 2.41 3.76
CA TYR A 64 4.30 3.55 4.24
C TYR A 64 5.12 3.19 5.49
N LEU A 65 4.53 2.47 6.44
CA LEU A 65 5.28 1.99 7.60
C LEU A 65 6.43 1.06 7.19
N MET A 66 6.20 0.09 6.32
CA MET A 66 7.25 -0.80 5.80
C MET A 66 8.34 -0.04 5.05
N HIS A 67 7.97 0.98 4.24
CA HIS A 67 8.91 1.88 3.59
C HIS A 67 9.86 2.55 4.60
N LEU A 68 9.32 3.13 5.67
CA LEU A 68 10.12 3.78 6.70
C LEU A 68 11.02 2.80 7.46
N LEU A 69 10.54 1.59 7.72
CA LEU A 69 11.33 0.54 8.36
C LEU A 69 12.49 0.05 7.47
N LEU A 70 12.25 -0.12 6.17
CA LEU A 70 13.30 -0.40 5.17
C LEU A 70 14.32 0.73 5.11
N TYR A 71 13.85 1.99 5.11
CA TYR A 71 14.73 3.16 5.13
C TYR A 71 15.60 3.20 6.40
N LYS A 72 15.02 2.89 7.57
CA LYS A 72 15.73 2.82 8.86
C LYS A 72 16.90 1.82 8.81
N ILE A 73 16.75 0.70 8.12
CA ILE A 73 17.81 -0.31 7.97
C ILE A 73 18.66 -0.12 6.70
N ASN A 74 18.58 1.07 6.07
CA ASN A 74 19.34 1.48 4.89
C ASN A 74 19.13 0.60 3.65
N ILE A 75 17.94 0.06 3.46
CA ILE A 75 17.59 -0.70 2.26
C ILE A 75 16.86 0.21 1.27
N PRO A 76 17.37 0.40 0.04
CA PRO A 76 16.70 1.15 -1.01
C PRO A 76 15.32 0.55 -1.31
N ASN A 77 14.31 1.40 -1.40
CA ASN A 77 12.96 0.92 -1.66
C ASN A 77 12.09 2.04 -2.29
N LYS A 78 10.97 1.63 -2.91
CA LYS A 78 9.99 2.53 -3.52
C LYS A 78 8.57 2.05 -3.17
N MET A 79 7.66 3.00 -3.05
CA MET A 79 6.23 2.74 -2.85
C MET A 79 5.46 2.96 -4.15
N PHE A 80 4.52 2.08 -4.43
CA PHE A 80 3.68 2.13 -5.61
C PHE A 80 2.20 1.99 -5.23
N CYS A 81 1.36 2.67 -6.00
CA CYS A 81 -0.09 2.47 -5.95
C CYS A 81 -0.58 2.04 -7.33
N THR A 82 -1.39 0.99 -7.40
CA THR A 82 -2.13 0.60 -8.60
C THR A 82 -3.62 0.76 -8.35
N ARG A 83 -4.37 1.11 -9.41
CA ARG A 83 -5.81 1.20 -9.41
C ARG A 83 -6.37 0.17 -10.36
N ILE A 84 -7.38 -0.54 -9.92
CA ILE A 84 -8.04 -1.61 -10.67
C ILE A 84 -9.51 -1.25 -10.76
N TYR A 85 -10.05 -1.31 -11.97
CA TYR A 85 -11.42 -0.95 -12.31
C TYR A 85 -12.15 -2.16 -12.86
N GLU A 86 -13.40 -2.33 -12.47
CA GLU A 86 -14.26 -3.37 -13.03
C GLU A 86 -14.67 -3.06 -14.48
N ASP A 87 -14.76 -1.77 -14.84
CA ASP A 87 -15.11 -1.30 -16.20
C ASP A 87 -13.87 -0.83 -16.95
N GLU A 88 -13.65 -1.38 -18.16
CA GLU A 88 -12.59 -0.99 -19.08
C GLU A 88 -12.64 0.50 -19.48
N ASN A 89 -13.81 1.12 -19.45
CA ASN A 89 -13.97 2.53 -19.82
C ASN A 89 -13.43 3.52 -18.77
N PHE A 90 -13.18 3.10 -17.54
CA PHE A 90 -12.66 3.95 -16.44
C PHE A 90 -13.46 5.24 -16.22
N ASN A 91 -14.75 5.27 -16.59
CA ASN A 91 -15.54 6.50 -16.62
C ASN A 91 -16.12 6.90 -15.29
N ASP A 92 -16.35 5.95 -14.40
CA ASP A 92 -16.83 6.20 -13.05
C ASP A 92 -15.73 5.92 -12.04
N LEU A 93 -14.98 6.97 -11.72
CA LEU A 93 -13.87 6.91 -10.75
C LEU A 93 -14.33 6.68 -9.31
N ASP A 94 -15.61 6.81 -9.03
CA ASP A 94 -16.15 6.74 -7.67
C ASP A 94 -16.79 5.38 -7.33
N ALA A 95 -17.22 4.58 -8.32
CA ALA A 95 -18.06 3.42 -8.04
C ALA A 95 -17.31 2.11 -7.81
N ASP A 96 -16.33 1.76 -8.67
CA ASP A 96 -15.80 0.39 -8.74
C ASP A 96 -14.26 0.33 -8.77
N GLU A 97 -13.61 1.35 -8.24
CA GLU A 97 -12.16 1.41 -8.14
C GLU A 97 -11.66 0.66 -6.91
N HIS A 98 -10.79 -0.33 -7.14
CA HIS A 98 -9.99 -0.96 -6.10
C HIS A 98 -8.56 -0.41 -6.18
N MET A 99 -8.04 0.02 -5.04
CA MET A 99 -6.69 0.54 -4.92
C MET A 99 -5.84 -0.43 -4.13
N HIS A 100 -4.65 -0.75 -4.65
CA HIS A 100 -3.66 -1.47 -3.90
C HIS A 100 -2.34 -0.72 -3.89
N CYS A 101 -1.76 -0.58 -2.69
CA CYS A 101 -0.43 -0.03 -2.50
C CYS A 101 0.53 -1.15 -2.12
N PHE A 102 1.77 -1.08 -2.63
CA PHE A 102 2.82 -2.04 -2.33
C PHE A 102 4.19 -1.36 -2.27
N VAL A 103 5.14 -2.01 -1.60
CA VAL A 103 6.53 -1.57 -1.51
C VAL A 103 7.44 -2.60 -2.15
N LEU A 104 8.35 -2.12 -2.99
CA LEU A 104 9.46 -2.90 -3.53
C LEU A 104 10.76 -2.44 -2.88
N TYR A 105 11.65 -3.38 -2.56
CA TYR A 105 12.98 -3.08 -2.08
C TYR A 105 14.04 -3.79 -2.93
N TYR A 106 15.28 -3.30 -2.87
CA TYR A 106 16.34 -3.68 -3.81
C TYR A 106 17.57 -4.12 -3.04
N THR A 107 17.94 -5.39 -3.16
CA THR A 107 19.16 -5.96 -2.59
C THR A 107 19.76 -6.99 -3.55
N ASP A 108 21.08 -7.12 -3.55
CA ASP A 108 21.82 -8.15 -4.29
C ASP A 108 21.50 -8.22 -5.79
N GLY A 109 21.12 -7.07 -6.38
CA GLY A 109 20.74 -6.99 -7.80
C GLY A 109 19.36 -7.57 -8.13
N MET A 110 18.57 -7.89 -7.12
CA MET A 110 17.19 -8.40 -7.23
C MET A 110 16.19 -7.36 -6.72
N VAL A 111 14.95 -7.56 -7.09
CA VAL A 111 13.80 -6.78 -6.61
C VAL A 111 12.95 -7.67 -5.72
N HIS A 112 12.50 -7.14 -4.60
CA HIS A 112 11.73 -7.87 -3.62
C HIS A 112 10.47 -7.11 -3.22
N GLN A 113 9.40 -7.81 -2.92
CA GLN A 113 8.18 -7.27 -2.31
C GLN A 113 8.04 -7.81 -0.89
N ILE A 114 7.74 -6.94 0.06
CA ILE A 114 7.13 -7.35 1.33
C ILE A 114 5.63 -7.16 1.17
N GLU A 115 4.88 -8.26 1.21
CA GLU A 115 3.42 -8.22 1.20
C GLU A 115 2.89 -8.54 2.60
N HIS A 116 2.12 -7.62 3.17
CA HIS A 116 1.43 -7.82 4.44
C HIS A 116 -0.04 -7.40 4.38
N PRO A 117 -0.44 -6.30 3.70
CA PRO A 117 -1.84 -5.88 3.61
C PRO A 117 -2.78 -6.94 3.03
N ASN A 118 -2.30 -7.75 2.10
CA ASN A 118 -3.08 -8.87 1.57
C ASN A 118 -2.83 -10.13 2.41
N PHE A 119 -3.73 -10.40 3.35
CA PHE A 119 -3.59 -11.50 4.31
C PHE A 119 -3.49 -12.90 3.66
N GLU A 120 -3.98 -13.09 2.43
CA GLU A 120 -3.85 -14.34 1.69
C GLU A 120 -2.44 -14.54 1.10
N ARG A 121 -1.65 -13.48 1.08
CA ARG A 121 -0.34 -13.44 0.45
C ARG A 121 0.77 -12.87 1.33
N ILE A 122 0.62 -12.89 2.63
CA ILE A 122 1.67 -12.43 3.54
C ILE A 122 2.99 -13.14 3.25
N GLY A 123 4.05 -12.39 2.94
CA GLY A 123 5.35 -12.97 2.62
C GLY A 123 6.33 -12.00 1.97
N ILE A 124 7.51 -12.53 1.65
CA ILE A 124 8.51 -11.85 0.83
C ILE A 124 8.61 -12.59 -0.50
N TYR A 125 8.57 -11.85 -1.60
CA TYR A 125 8.59 -12.37 -2.97
C TYR A 125 9.75 -11.75 -3.73
N ASP A 126 10.42 -12.55 -4.56
CA ASP A 126 11.61 -12.18 -5.31
C ASP A 126 11.31 -12.07 -6.79
N PHE A 127 11.90 -11.07 -7.45
CA PHE A 127 11.75 -10.80 -8.88
C PHE A 127 13.09 -10.41 -9.49
N ALA A 128 13.26 -10.69 -10.77
CA ALA A 128 14.48 -10.31 -11.48
C ALA A 128 14.52 -8.80 -11.78
N THR A 129 13.36 -8.17 -12.04
CA THR A 129 13.26 -6.74 -12.38
C THR A 129 12.05 -6.09 -11.72
N GLU A 130 12.07 -4.74 -11.67
CA GLU A 130 10.94 -3.94 -11.16
C GLU A 130 9.70 -4.12 -12.05
N GLU A 131 9.90 -4.21 -13.37
CA GLU A 131 8.81 -4.42 -14.33
C GLU A 131 8.13 -5.77 -14.11
N GLU A 132 8.92 -6.83 -13.87
CA GLU A 132 8.38 -8.16 -13.55
C GLU A 132 7.57 -8.13 -12.25
N ALA A 133 8.09 -7.48 -11.19
CA ALA A 133 7.40 -7.33 -9.92
C ALA A 133 6.06 -6.61 -10.10
N ILE A 134 6.05 -5.45 -10.76
CA ILE A 134 4.86 -4.64 -11.02
C ILE A 134 3.84 -5.45 -11.83
N GLN A 135 4.26 -6.14 -12.90
CA GLN A 135 3.37 -6.93 -13.72
C GLN A 135 2.72 -8.07 -12.92
N LYS A 136 3.51 -8.82 -12.16
CA LYS A 136 3.01 -9.93 -11.33
C LYS A 136 2.03 -9.46 -10.26
N ILE A 137 2.32 -8.36 -9.58
CA ILE A 137 1.45 -7.79 -8.57
C ILE A 137 0.13 -7.33 -9.20
N ASN A 138 0.18 -6.64 -10.35
CA ASN A 138 -1.02 -6.24 -11.07
C ASN A 138 -1.86 -7.44 -11.52
N ASP A 139 -1.25 -8.47 -12.10
CA ASP A 139 -1.95 -9.68 -12.54
C ASP A 139 -2.74 -10.33 -11.40
N ILE A 140 -2.14 -10.41 -10.20
CA ILE A 140 -2.80 -10.95 -9.01
C ILE A 140 -4.02 -10.13 -8.62
N TYR A 141 -3.90 -8.81 -8.59
CA TYR A 141 -5.02 -7.95 -8.20
C TYR A 141 -6.11 -7.87 -9.26
N ILE A 142 -5.75 -7.95 -10.55
CA ILE A 142 -6.70 -8.10 -11.65
C ILE A 142 -7.47 -9.42 -11.49
N GLU A 143 -6.78 -10.51 -11.22
CA GLU A 143 -7.41 -11.82 -11.01
C GLU A 143 -8.36 -11.80 -9.80
N MET A 144 -7.95 -11.21 -8.69
CA MET A 144 -8.75 -11.11 -7.46
C MET A 144 -9.99 -10.21 -7.62
N SER A 145 -9.90 -9.15 -8.41
CA SER A 145 -10.99 -8.17 -8.61
C SER A 145 -11.79 -8.38 -9.89
N GLY A 146 -11.28 -9.18 -10.82
CA GLY A 146 -11.90 -9.37 -12.14
C GLY A 146 -11.86 -8.15 -13.04
N GLY A 147 -10.91 -7.22 -12.79
CA GLY A 147 -10.90 -5.89 -13.38
C GLY A 147 -9.76 -5.60 -14.35
N TYR A 148 -9.53 -4.32 -14.58
CA TYR A 148 -8.49 -3.77 -15.45
C TYR A 148 -7.56 -2.85 -14.66
N ALA A 149 -6.23 -3.06 -14.76
CA ALA A 149 -5.27 -2.20 -14.09
C ALA A 149 -4.97 -0.94 -14.90
N ARG A 150 -4.88 0.20 -14.22
CA ARG A 150 -4.22 1.40 -14.75
C ARG A 150 -2.72 1.32 -14.53
N PRO A 151 -1.93 2.16 -15.24
CA PRO A 151 -0.50 2.29 -14.96
C PRO A 151 -0.25 2.55 -13.47
N VAL A 152 0.78 1.91 -12.97
CA VAL A 152 1.22 2.02 -11.57
C VAL A 152 1.86 3.39 -11.35
N THR A 153 1.51 4.03 -10.24
CA THR A 153 2.05 5.32 -9.83
C THR A 153 2.98 5.13 -8.64
N GLU A 154 4.21 5.62 -8.75
CA GLU A 154 5.12 5.75 -7.61
C GLU A 154 4.68 6.94 -6.75
N PHE A 155 4.67 6.77 -5.41
CA PHE A 155 4.40 7.84 -4.47
C PHE A 155 5.43 7.86 -3.34
N PHE A 156 5.54 9.00 -2.62
CA PHE A 156 6.67 9.24 -1.72
C PHE A 156 6.28 9.26 -0.24
N ASP A 157 5.04 9.63 0.08
CA ASP A 157 4.55 9.71 1.46
C ASP A 157 3.04 9.45 1.51
N VAL A 158 2.52 9.34 2.73
CA VAL A 158 1.09 9.29 3.00
C VAL A 158 0.69 10.58 3.72
N PRO A 159 0.00 11.52 3.04
CA PRO A 159 -0.49 12.72 3.68
C PRO A 159 -1.51 12.38 4.79
N ASN A 160 -1.33 12.97 5.97
CA ASN A 160 -2.20 12.72 7.12
C ASN A 160 -3.59 13.35 6.94
N ASN A 161 -4.61 12.69 7.46
CA ASN A 161 -6.01 13.13 7.46
C ASN A 161 -6.63 13.30 6.07
N TYR A 162 -6.05 12.68 5.04
CA TYR A 162 -6.68 12.61 3.73
C TYR A 162 -7.83 11.60 3.77
N THR A 163 -8.97 12.00 3.21
CA THR A 163 -10.06 11.07 2.90
C THR A 163 -9.66 10.17 1.73
N PHE A 164 -10.43 9.11 1.48
CA PHE A 164 -10.22 8.26 0.29
C PHE A 164 -10.17 9.09 -1.01
N LYS A 165 -11.06 10.07 -1.15
CA LYS A 165 -11.11 10.97 -2.31
C LYS A 165 -9.88 11.86 -2.44
N ASP A 166 -9.37 12.39 -1.33
CA ASP A 166 -8.16 13.22 -1.32
C ASP A 166 -6.94 12.42 -1.73
N PHE A 167 -6.80 11.19 -1.21
CA PHE A 167 -5.69 10.31 -1.58
C PHE A 167 -5.76 9.91 -3.06
N ASN A 168 -6.94 9.57 -3.56
CA ASN A 168 -7.14 9.27 -4.99
C ASN A 168 -6.76 10.46 -5.87
N LYS A 169 -7.15 11.67 -5.48
CA LYS A 169 -6.72 12.90 -6.16
C LYS A 169 -5.21 13.09 -6.11
N TYR A 170 -4.59 12.85 -4.97
CA TYR A 170 -3.13 12.92 -4.80
C TYR A 170 -2.40 12.00 -5.78
N ILE A 171 -2.82 10.74 -5.89
CA ILE A 171 -2.26 9.77 -6.85
C ILE A 171 -2.50 10.24 -8.31
N ASN A 172 -3.70 10.71 -8.65
CA ASN A 172 -3.99 11.24 -9.99
C ASN A 172 -3.11 12.45 -10.36
N ASP A 173 -2.78 13.29 -9.41
CA ASP A 173 -1.93 14.46 -9.66
C ASP A 173 -0.46 14.06 -9.85
N LEU A 174 -0.01 12.97 -9.23
CA LEU A 174 1.31 12.37 -9.49
C LEU A 174 1.38 11.77 -10.90
N ASP A 175 0.37 11.03 -11.34
CA ASP A 175 0.29 10.47 -12.70
C ASP A 175 0.43 11.55 -13.77
N LYS A 176 -0.30 12.65 -13.63
CA LYS A 176 -0.24 13.78 -14.58
C LYS A 176 1.15 14.43 -14.64
N LYS A 177 1.92 14.38 -13.56
CA LYS A 177 3.29 14.89 -13.54
C LYS A 177 4.27 13.93 -14.20
N SER A 178 4.06 12.62 -14.08
CA SER A 178 4.91 11.59 -14.72
C SER A 178 4.77 11.57 -16.24
N LEU A 179 3.56 11.85 -16.76
CA LEU A 179 3.30 11.93 -18.20
C LEU A 179 3.89 13.19 -18.89
N LYS A 180 4.40 14.16 -18.11
CA LYS A 180 5.03 15.39 -18.61
C LYS A 180 6.55 15.35 -18.61
N ARG A 181 7.14 14.23 -18.26
CA ARG A 181 8.59 13.95 -18.35
C ARG A 181 8.83 13.01 -19.53
#